data_03f8a0d8d731468d1322a02ed468595c
#
_entry.id   03f8a0d8d731468d1322a02ed468595c
#
_cell.length_a   1.000
_cell.length_b   1.000
_cell.length_c   1.000
_cell.angle_alpha   90.00
_cell.angle_beta   90.00
_cell.angle_gamma   90.00
#
_symmetry.space_group_name_H-M   'P 1'
#
loop_
_entity.id
_entity.type
_entity.pdbx_description
1 polymer ?
#
loop_
_entity_poly.entity_id
_entity_poly.type
_entity_poly.pdbx_seq_one_letter_code
_entity_poly.pdbx_strand_id
1 'polypeptide(L)'
;MPNSRKTGPIDLLSGPWTAVWQQGANQGKELLDLVFQEGQVIGFGSDRDGEFQYAGSFTSTGNVNLGKVYSRPLGSVPARMTYLGQWNGRRILGRWLDDWDSTNAGPFRMWPGHGPDPGEVLATAAEPGIEVELVAVQALNHPLRRNQND
;
A
#
# COMPACT_ATOMS: atom_id res chain seq x y z
N MET A 1 -24.07 16.89 -7.59
CA MET A 1 -23.64 16.72 -7.30
C MET A 1 -23.38 16.21 -6.98
N PRO A 2 -23.51 16.29 -6.89
CA PRO A 2 -22.99 15.95 -6.39
C PRO A 2 -22.67 15.26 -6.04
N ASN A 3 -22.49 15.38 -5.88
CA ASN A 3 -22.00 14.85 -5.46
C ASN A 3 -21.59 14.25 -5.17
N SER A 4 -21.65 14.37 -5.14
CA SER A 4 -21.08 13.97 -4.68
C SER A 4 -20.65 13.48 -4.44
N ARG A 5 -20.64 13.61 -4.80
CA ARG A 5 -20.02 13.41 -4.38
C ARG A 5 -19.71 13.09 -3.87
N LYS A 6 -19.67 13.12 -3.84
CA LYS A 6 -19.25 12.95 -3.15
C LYS A 6 -18.97 12.72 -2.44
N THR A 7 -18.66 12.75 -2.61
CA THR A 7 -18.45 12.77 -1.85
C THR A 7 -18.38 12.31 -1.03
N GLY A 8 -18.28 12.27 -1.33
CA GLY A 8 -18.27 11.56 -0.16
C GLY A 8 -17.09 11.83 0.66
N PRO A 9 -16.98 11.11 1.72
CA PRO A 9 -15.90 11.35 2.64
C PRO A 9 -14.57 10.83 2.12
N ILE A 10 -14.56 10.13 1.02
CA ILE A 10 -13.36 9.51 0.58
C ILE A 10 -12.65 10.40 -0.40
N ASP A 11 -11.36 10.55 -0.23
CA ASP A 11 -10.56 11.44 -1.06
C ASP A 11 -9.34 10.72 -1.60
N LEU A 12 -9.53 9.53 -2.12
CA LEU A 12 -8.45 8.79 -2.74
C LEU A 12 -8.01 9.49 -4.02
N LEU A 13 -6.74 9.78 -4.12
CA LEU A 13 -6.19 10.54 -5.22
C LEU A 13 -5.65 9.62 -6.30
N SER A 14 -6.04 9.87 -7.55
CA SER A 14 -5.47 9.19 -8.68
C SER A 14 -4.08 9.77 -8.95
N GLY A 15 -3.18 8.95 -9.42
CA GLY A 15 -1.83 9.36 -9.75
C GLY A 15 -0.80 8.44 -9.13
N PRO A 16 0.40 8.94 -8.86
CA PRO A 16 1.46 8.12 -8.30
C PRO A 16 1.19 7.73 -6.84
N TRP A 17 1.54 6.52 -6.51
CA TRP A 17 1.42 5.96 -5.17
C TRP A 17 2.64 5.10 -4.87
N THR A 18 2.86 4.83 -3.61
CA THR A 18 3.91 3.92 -3.17
C THR A 18 3.28 2.88 -2.26
N ALA A 19 3.75 1.66 -2.35
CA ALA A 19 3.31 0.61 -1.45
C ALA A 19 4.51 -0.10 -0.87
N VAL A 20 4.33 -0.62 0.34
CA VAL A 20 5.34 -1.44 0.98
C VAL A 20 4.63 -2.66 1.52
N TRP A 21 5.14 -3.84 1.21
CA TRP A 21 4.58 -5.07 1.71
C TRP A 21 5.65 -5.84 2.49
N GLN A 22 5.21 -6.71 3.38
CA GLN A 22 6.13 -7.52 4.17
C GLN A 22 5.74 -8.99 4.06
N GLN A 23 6.76 -9.85 4.02
CA GLN A 23 6.57 -11.27 4.03
C GLN A 23 7.63 -11.82 4.98
N GLY A 24 7.23 -12.15 6.20
CA GLY A 24 8.18 -12.53 7.24
C GLY A 24 9.16 -11.40 7.49
N ALA A 25 10.43 -11.68 7.35
CA ALA A 25 11.47 -10.68 7.55
C ALA A 25 11.75 -9.87 6.27
N ASN A 26 11.16 -10.24 5.16
CA ASN A 26 11.39 -9.56 3.90
C ASN A 26 10.40 -8.43 3.68
N GLN A 27 10.84 -7.41 2.97
CA GLN A 27 10.01 -6.25 2.71
C GLN A 27 10.25 -5.81 1.28
N GLY A 28 9.19 -5.46 0.58
CA GLY A 28 9.29 -4.99 -0.79
C GLY A 28 8.61 -3.65 -0.97
N LYS A 29 9.10 -2.86 -1.90
CA LYS A 29 8.56 -1.55 -2.19
C LYS A 29 8.08 -1.53 -3.62
N GLU A 30 6.92 -0.92 -3.84
CA GLU A 30 6.31 -0.81 -5.15
C GLU A 30 6.09 0.64 -5.50
N LEU A 31 6.36 1.01 -6.73
CA LEU A 31 6.03 2.33 -7.24
C LEU A 31 4.88 2.13 -8.20
N LEU A 32 3.78 2.85 -7.97
CA LEU A 32 2.52 2.61 -8.62
C LEU A 32 1.92 3.84 -9.25
N ASP A 33 1.04 3.62 -10.20
CA ASP A 33 0.11 4.64 -10.66
C ASP A 33 -1.28 4.03 -10.50
N LEU A 34 -2.16 4.71 -9.79
CA LEU A 34 -3.50 4.22 -9.52
C LEU A 34 -4.54 5.22 -10.01
N VAL A 35 -5.63 4.71 -10.53
CA VAL A 35 -6.78 5.52 -10.93
C VAL A 35 -7.98 5.03 -10.12
N PHE A 36 -8.58 5.94 -9.36
CA PHE A 36 -9.77 5.67 -8.57
C PHE A 36 -10.94 6.38 -9.25
N GLN A 37 -11.93 5.63 -9.65
CA GLN A 37 -13.07 6.22 -10.36
C GLN A 37 -14.31 5.37 -10.17
N GLU A 38 -15.35 5.99 -9.66
CA GLU A 38 -16.65 5.33 -9.53
C GLU A 38 -16.59 3.97 -8.85
N GLY A 39 -15.88 3.91 -7.76
CA GLY A 39 -15.80 2.68 -6.98
C GLY A 39 -14.82 1.66 -7.54
N GLN A 40 -14.15 1.96 -8.64
CA GLN A 40 -13.20 1.06 -9.25
C GLN A 40 -11.78 1.56 -9.08
N VAL A 41 -10.84 0.65 -9.01
CA VAL A 41 -9.42 0.98 -8.94
C VAL A 41 -8.70 0.20 -10.02
N ILE A 42 -7.90 0.90 -10.80
CA ILE A 42 -7.07 0.28 -11.81
C ILE A 42 -5.69 0.88 -11.67
N GLY A 43 -4.66 0.09 -11.81
CA GLY A 43 -3.33 0.62 -11.73
C GLY A 43 -2.28 -0.32 -12.26
N PHE A 44 -1.04 0.17 -12.27
CA PHE A 44 0.08 -0.63 -12.68
C PHE A 44 1.31 -0.09 -11.99
N GLY A 45 2.32 -0.91 -11.93
CA GLY A 45 3.55 -0.51 -11.27
C GLY A 45 4.61 -1.57 -11.42
N SER A 46 5.64 -1.44 -10.61
CA SER A 46 6.74 -2.38 -10.62
C SER A 46 7.33 -2.52 -9.24
N ASP A 47 7.92 -3.68 -9.01
CA ASP A 47 8.70 -3.92 -7.82
C ASP A 47 9.90 -4.78 -8.25
N ARG A 48 10.66 -5.31 -7.28
CA ARG A 48 11.85 -6.06 -7.61
C ARG A 48 11.56 -7.33 -8.42
N ASP A 49 10.30 -7.80 -8.40
CA ASP A 49 9.93 -9.00 -9.11
C ASP A 49 9.40 -8.71 -10.51
N GLY A 50 9.17 -7.45 -10.85
CA GLY A 50 8.76 -7.09 -12.18
C GLY A 50 7.58 -6.16 -12.23
N GLU A 51 6.99 -6.04 -13.40
CA GLU A 51 5.83 -5.19 -13.63
C GLU A 51 4.56 -5.93 -13.31
N PHE A 52 3.56 -5.19 -12.83
CA PHE A 52 2.29 -5.79 -12.45
C PHE A 52 1.14 -4.83 -12.68
N GLN A 53 -0.07 -5.33 -12.57
CA GLN A 53 -1.27 -4.55 -12.67
C GLN A 53 -2.11 -4.77 -11.43
N TYR A 54 -2.85 -3.74 -11.03
CA TYR A 54 -3.85 -3.82 -9.97
C TYR A 54 -5.21 -3.55 -10.59
N ALA A 55 -6.21 -4.26 -10.13
CA ALA A 55 -7.60 -3.98 -10.47
C ALA A 55 -8.47 -4.37 -9.30
N GLY A 56 -9.46 -3.54 -8.99
CA GLY A 56 -10.34 -3.86 -7.88
C GLY A 56 -11.36 -2.77 -7.63
N SER A 57 -11.73 -2.61 -6.38
CA SER A 57 -12.81 -1.71 -6.01
C SER A 57 -12.55 -1.02 -4.70
N PHE A 58 -13.27 0.06 -4.46
CA PHE A 58 -13.22 0.73 -3.18
C PHE A 58 -14.62 1.20 -2.82
N THR A 59 -14.87 1.35 -1.53
CA THR A 59 -16.16 1.80 -1.04
C THR A 59 -16.07 3.23 -0.54
N SER A 60 -17.22 3.85 -0.34
CA SER A 60 -17.26 5.21 0.18
C SER A 60 -16.74 5.31 1.60
N THR A 61 -16.61 4.20 2.31
CA THR A 61 -16.06 4.21 3.64
C THR A 61 -14.56 3.88 3.66
N GLY A 62 -13.96 3.70 2.49
CA GLY A 62 -12.52 3.52 2.41
C GLY A 62 -12.02 2.10 2.40
N ASN A 63 -12.90 1.12 2.25
CA ASN A 63 -12.47 -0.26 2.11
C ASN A 63 -11.95 -0.44 0.68
N VAL A 64 -10.78 -1.02 0.55
CA VAL A 64 -10.12 -1.20 -0.75
C VAL A 64 -9.81 -2.67 -0.95
N ASN A 65 -10.13 -3.19 -2.12
CA ASN A 65 -9.91 -4.58 -2.45
C ASN A 65 -9.23 -4.60 -3.83
N LEU A 66 -7.98 -5.04 -3.89
CA LEU A 66 -7.21 -5.02 -5.12
C LEU A 66 -6.69 -6.40 -5.45
N GLY A 67 -6.79 -6.78 -6.71
CA GLY A 67 -6.11 -7.96 -7.21
C GLY A 67 -4.82 -7.52 -7.90
N LYS A 68 -3.72 -8.16 -7.61
CA LYS A 68 -2.42 -7.85 -8.20
C LYS A 68 -1.98 -9.03 -9.04
N VAL A 69 -1.62 -8.77 -10.29
CA VAL A 69 -1.16 -9.78 -11.22
C VAL A 69 0.11 -9.29 -11.90
N TYR A 70 1.17 -10.08 -11.85
CA TYR A 70 2.40 -9.73 -12.55
C TYR A 70 2.21 -9.92 -14.04
N SER A 71 2.86 -9.07 -14.84
CA SER A 71 2.72 -9.08 -16.29
C SER A 71 3.35 -10.31 -16.91
N ARG A 72 4.29 -10.95 -16.21
CA ARG A 72 4.92 -12.16 -16.68
C ARG A 72 4.91 -13.20 -15.60
N PRO A 73 4.83 -14.48 -15.93
CA PRO A 73 4.96 -15.52 -14.93
C PRO A 73 6.34 -15.44 -14.30
N LEU A 74 6.42 -15.49 -12.99
CA LEU A 74 7.65 -15.31 -12.27
C LEU A 74 8.07 -16.52 -11.45
N GLY A 75 7.73 -17.69 -11.87
CA GLY A 75 8.18 -18.89 -11.20
C GLY A 75 7.66 -18.99 -9.77
N SER A 76 8.49 -18.67 -8.80
CA SER A 76 8.12 -18.84 -7.39
C SER A 76 7.22 -17.73 -6.87
N VAL A 77 7.01 -16.67 -7.63
CA VAL A 77 6.18 -15.57 -7.17
C VAL A 77 4.72 -15.94 -7.42
N PRO A 78 3.82 -15.63 -6.49
CA PRO A 78 2.41 -15.95 -6.70
C PRO A 78 1.87 -15.31 -7.96
N ALA A 79 1.06 -16.06 -8.70
CA ALA A 79 0.49 -15.56 -9.93
C ALA A 79 -0.49 -14.43 -9.68
N ARG A 80 -1.18 -14.48 -8.55
CA ARG A 80 -2.16 -13.47 -8.21
C ARG A 80 -2.22 -13.29 -6.71
N MET A 81 -2.32 -12.04 -6.28
CA MET A 81 -2.44 -11.73 -4.86
C MET A 81 -3.60 -10.78 -4.65
N THR A 82 -4.23 -10.85 -3.49
CA THR A 82 -5.31 -9.96 -3.12
C THR A 82 -4.82 -9.06 -2.00
N TYR A 83 -5.06 -7.75 -2.14
CA TYR A 83 -4.71 -6.76 -1.14
C TYR A 83 -6.01 -6.20 -0.58
N LEU A 84 -6.22 -6.37 0.72
CA LEU A 84 -7.41 -5.88 1.39
C LEU A 84 -7.00 -4.84 2.39
N GLY A 85 -7.50 -3.63 2.25
CA GLY A 85 -7.08 -2.54 3.10
C GLY A 85 -8.16 -1.53 3.41
N GLN A 86 -7.80 -0.58 4.24
CA GLN A 86 -8.68 0.48 4.67
C GLN A 86 -7.93 1.80 4.56
N TRP A 87 -8.55 2.76 3.90
CA TRP A 87 -8.01 4.12 3.77
C TRP A 87 -8.32 4.90 5.05
N ASN A 88 -7.31 5.51 5.63
CA ASN A 88 -7.49 6.27 6.86
C ASN A 88 -7.31 7.77 6.69
N GLY A 89 -7.31 8.24 5.45
CA GLY A 89 -7.10 9.64 5.15
C GLY A 89 -5.67 9.95 4.72
N ARG A 90 -4.74 9.03 4.96
CA ARG A 90 -3.34 9.21 4.60
C ARG A 90 -2.74 7.99 3.96
N ARG A 91 -3.16 6.82 4.38
CA ARG A 91 -2.61 5.57 3.87
C ARG A 91 -3.70 4.52 3.75
N ILE A 92 -3.50 3.55 2.90
CA ILE A 92 -4.30 2.35 2.89
C ILE A 92 -3.47 1.32 3.64
N LEU A 93 -4.02 0.78 4.71
CA LEU A 93 -3.35 -0.21 5.55
C LEU A 93 -4.12 -1.50 5.49
N GLY A 94 -3.44 -2.61 5.37
CA GLY A 94 -4.14 -3.88 5.30
C GLY A 94 -3.22 -5.07 5.16
N ARG A 95 -3.71 -6.10 4.50
CA ARG A 95 -3.00 -7.34 4.33
C ARG A 95 -3.09 -7.81 2.89
N TRP A 96 -2.00 -8.42 2.42
CA TRP A 96 -1.98 -9.08 1.13
C TRP A 96 -2.03 -10.58 1.35
N LEU A 97 -2.60 -11.30 0.40
CA LEU A 97 -2.75 -12.74 0.48
C LEU A 97 -2.44 -13.33 -0.89
N ASP A 98 -1.73 -14.46 -0.88
CA ASP A 98 -1.50 -15.24 -2.08
C ASP A 98 -2.81 -15.99 -2.38
N ASP A 99 -3.36 -15.82 -3.56
CA ASP A 99 -4.66 -16.43 -3.90
C ASP A 99 -4.59 -17.96 -3.96
N TRP A 100 -3.40 -18.52 -4.09
CA TRP A 100 -3.25 -19.96 -4.13
C TRP A 100 -2.95 -20.56 -2.76
N ASP A 101 -2.37 -19.77 -1.86
CA ASP A 101 -1.96 -20.26 -0.56
C ASP A 101 -2.17 -19.18 0.47
N SER A 102 -3.31 -19.20 1.14
CA SER A 102 -3.67 -18.15 2.07
C SER A 102 -2.77 -18.08 3.30
N THR A 103 -1.91 -19.05 3.51
CA THR A 103 -0.95 -18.95 4.60
C THR A 103 0.22 -18.04 4.20
N ASN A 104 0.38 -17.76 2.91
CA ASN A 104 1.38 -16.84 2.42
C ASN A 104 0.71 -15.48 2.37
N ALA A 105 0.93 -14.67 3.37
CA ALA A 105 0.25 -13.40 3.56
C ALA A 105 1.09 -12.49 4.42
N GLY A 106 0.76 -11.22 4.43
CA GLY A 106 1.46 -10.27 5.27
C GLY A 106 0.81 -8.91 5.26
N PRO A 107 1.36 -7.97 6.01
CA PRO A 107 0.82 -6.62 6.02
C PRO A 107 1.32 -5.82 4.83
N PHE A 108 0.55 -4.79 4.47
CA PHE A 108 1.00 -3.82 3.48
C PHE A 108 0.51 -2.44 3.88
N ARG A 109 1.14 -1.43 3.31
CA ARG A 109 0.68 -0.06 3.42
C ARG A 109 0.94 0.63 2.10
N MET A 110 0.07 1.53 1.72
CA MET A 110 0.23 2.31 0.49
C MET A 110 -0.15 3.75 0.75
N TRP A 111 0.47 4.67 0.05
CA TRP A 111 0.17 6.09 0.22
C TRP A 111 0.38 6.83 -1.11
N PRO A 112 -0.27 7.99 -1.27
CA PRO A 112 -0.14 8.75 -2.51
C PRO A 112 1.26 9.35 -2.66
N GLY A 113 1.73 9.41 -3.88
CA GLY A 113 3.04 9.98 -4.20
C GLY A 113 4.14 8.97 -4.06
N HIS A 114 5.35 9.36 -4.44
CA HIS A 114 6.52 8.52 -4.32
C HIS A 114 7.47 9.01 -3.22
N GLY A 115 6.97 9.86 -2.34
CA GLY A 115 7.76 10.35 -1.22
C GLY A 115 7.69 9.43 -0.02
N PRO A 116 8.12 9.92 1.13
CA PRO A 116 8.17 9.09 2.33
C PRO A 116 6.77 8.78 2.84
N ASP A 117 6.68 7.75 3.66
CA ASP A 117 5.43 7.31 4.27
C ASP A 117 4.84 8.45 5.10
N PRO A 118 3.67 8.97 4.76
CA PRO A 118 3.09 10.11 5.47
C PRO A 118 2.73 9.79 6.92
N GLY A 119 2.52 8.53 7.23
CA GLY A 119 2.23 8.17 8.60
C GLY A 119 3.42 8.41 9.51
N GLU A 120 4.61 8.06 9.04
CA GLU A 120 5.80 8.26 9.83
C GLU A 120 6.20 9.72 9.87
N VAL A 121 6.12 10.40 8.77
CA VAL A 121 6.46 11.81 8.72
C VAL A 121 5.52 12.60 9.60
N LEU A 122 4.26 12.30 9.56
CA LEU A 122 3.31 13.02 10.34
C LEU A 122 3.48 12.78 11.82
N ALA A 123 3.76 11.56 12.22
CA ALA A 123 3.96 11.26 13.61
C ALA A 123 5.14 12.05 14.13
N THR A 124 6.21 12.13 13.37
CA THR A 124 7.38 12.87 13.79
C THR A 124 7.10 14.35 13.90
N ALA A 125 6.35 14.89 12.99
CA ALA A 125 6.10 16.32 12.99
C ALA A 125 5.08 16.73 14.03
N ALA A 126 4.11 15.92 14.28
CA ALA A 126 3.02 16.30 15.14
C ALA A 126 3.31 16.21 16.62
N GLU A 127 4.22 15.39 17.02
CA GLU A 127 4.44 15.13 18.42
C GLU A 127 5.87 15.26 18.80
N PRO A 128 6.38 16.47 18.84
CA PRO A 128 7.79 16.67 19.12
C PRO A 128 8.28 15.95 20.35
N GLY A 129 7.46 15.82 21.32
CA GLY A 129 7.91 15.15 22.51
C GLY A 129 7.72 13.69 22.43
N ILE A 130 6.74 13.28 21.71
CA ILE A 130 6.43 11.92 21.61
C ILE A 130 7.06 11.27 20.48
N GLU A 131 7.31 12.02 19.47
CA GLU A 131 7.85 11.46 18.32
C GLU A 131 9.12 10.79 18.59
N VAL A 132 9.74 11.12 19.63
CA VAL A 132 10.96 10.49 19.93
C VAL A 132 10.76 9.03 20.09
N GLU A 133 9.76 8.63 20.79
CA GLU A 133 9.57 7.27 20.96
C GLU A 133 9.10 6.66 19.72
N LEU A 134 8.31 7.34 18.96
CA LEU A 134 7.84 6.78 17.73
C LEU A 134 8.97 6.53 16.79
N VAL A 135 9.86 7.44 16.74
CA VAL A 135 10.99 7.30 15.87
C VAL A 135 11.82 6.14 16.30
N ALA A 136 11.97 5.98 17.55
CA ALA A 136 12.78 4.90 18.02
C ALA A 136 12.19 3.60 17.63
N VAL A 137 10.93 3.52 17.66
CA VAL A 137 10.29 2.33 17.28
C VAL A 137 10.50 2.00 15.87
N GLN A 138 10.45 3.00 15.03
CA GLN A 138 10.66 2.74 13.70
C GLN A 138 12.02 2.45 13.40
N ALA A 139 12.90 3.09 14.01
CA ALA A 139 14.28 2.89 13.76
C ALA A 139 14.60 1.53 14.02
N LEU A 140 14.01 1.01 14.97
CA LEU A 140 14.31 -0.21 15.25
C LEU A 140 14.00 -0.97 14.24
N ASN A 141 13.16 -0.55 13.71
CA ASN A 141 12.86 -1.24 12.73
C ASN A 141 13.66 -0.94 11.77
N HIS A 142 14.28 -0.16 11.77
CA HIS A 142 15.02 0.14 10.84
C HIS A 142 16.06 -0.35 10.81
N PRO A 143 16.24 -0.59 11.55
CA PRO A 143 17.32 -1.05 11.28
C PRO A 143 17.03 -2.07 10.47
N LEU A 144 16.30 -2.52 10.48
CA LEU A 144 16.10 -3.46 9.74
C LEU A 144 15.70 -3.09 8.58
N ARG A 145 15.30 -2.20 8.44
CA ARG A 145 14.87 -1.86 7.35
C ARG A 145 15.83 -1.67 6.45
N ARG A 146 16.69 -1.65 6.48
CA ARG A 146 17.50 -1.61 5.68
C ARG A 146 17.84 -2.47 4.96
N ASN A 147 17.73 -2.98 4.92
CA ASN A 147 17.97 -3.77 4.31
C ASN A 147 17.54 -4.13 3.44
N GLN A 148 17.02 -3.80 3.35
CA GLN A 148 16.44 -4.14 2.62
C GLN A 148 16.46 -3.81 1.56
N ASN A 149 16.85 -3.55 1.46
CA ASN A 149 16.79 -3.42 0.56
C ASN A 149 16.82 -3.66 -0.28
N ASP A 150 16.80 -3.73 -0.40
CA ASP A 150 16.91 -4.13 -1.05
C ASP A 150 17.00 -4.16 -1.68
#